data_518e4a46e9839670004705f004d717aa
#
_entry.id   518e4a46e9839670004705f004d717aa
#
_cell.length_a   1.000
_cell.length_b   1.000
_cell.length_c   1.000
_cell.angle_alpha   90.00
_cell.angle_beta   90.00
_cell.angle_gamma   90.00
#
_symmetry.space_group_name_H-M   'P 1'
#
loop_
_entity.id
_entity.type
_entity.pdbx_description
1 polymer ?
#
loop_
_entity_poly.entity_id
_entity_poly.type
_entity_poly.pdbx_seq_one_letter_code
_entity_poly.pdbx_strand_id
1 'polypeptide(L)'
;ASNTVIALVNGKEVVAGQVEALIQQAVAQQQQMGMPVTPAQLDQERRKLIEQRIMDALVRDVLATSDVQVAEVQVDRQIASLISNEYNGEGQLREALEESNMTYDQFREGLRMQLKVMAMVQRDMTLVTSTVAEAQQYYTNNRADFAFPEQATVAHILLAVPPNATTATIAKTLTRLREIRQEIKKGMPFAEAARKYSQDSSAARGGLLGALDRNQAELPEPFLDAVFAAPLSNVTETVATDRGYHLLYITDKKPARTAGFDEVKQEIMQGIDLGRRQQMLQQWAQKLRENATVIYKK
;
A
#
# COMPACT_ATOMS: atom_id res chain seq x y z
N ALA A 1 -8.63 15.15 -29.31
CA ALA A 1 -9.33 13.89 -29.03
C ALA A 1 -9.69 13.28 -30.37
N SER A 2 -9.24 12.08 -30.63
CA SER A 2 -9.51 11.39 -31.92
C SER A 2 -10.94 10.87 -31.92
N ASN A 3 -11.76 11.39 -32.84
CA ASN A 3 -13.10 10.87 -33.13
C ASN A 3 -13.07 9.60 -34.00
N THR A 4 -11.92 8.96 -34.12
CA THR A 4 -11.75 7.75 -34.89
C THR A 4 -12.58 6.61 -34.28
N VAL A 5 -13.49 6.05 -35.07
CA VAL A 5 -14.28 4.88 -34.64
C VAL A 5 -13.37 3.66 -34.63
N ILE A 6 -13.22 3.02 -33.47
CA ILE A 6 -12.37 1.83 -33.27
C ILE A 6 -13.18 0.54 -33.27
N ALA A 7 -14.45 0.60 -32.92
CA ALA A 7 -15.34 -0.55 -32.94
C ALA A 7 -16.82 -0.12 -33.07
N LEU A 8 -17.64 -1.04 -33.54
CA LEU A 8 -19.11 -1.01 -33.37
C LEU A 8 -19.46 -2.05 -32.29
N VAL A 9 -20.15 -1.61 -31.26
CA VAL A 9 -20.63 -2.45 -30.15
C VAL A 9 -22.15 -2.43 -30.16
N ASN A 10 -22.77 -3.55 -30.43
CA ASN A 10 -24.22 -3.65 -30.60
C ASN A 10 -24.79 -2.60 -31.59
N GLY A 11 -24.04 -2.32 -32.66
CA GLY A 11 -24.40 -1.32 -33.68
C GLY A 11 -24.09 0.13 -33.34
N LYS A 12 -23.59 0.44 -32.12
CA LYS A 12 -23.19 1.78 -31.70
C LYS A 12 -21.70 2.00 -31.87
N GLU A 13 -21.31 3.19 -32.30
CA GLU A 13 -19.90 3.54 -32.49
C GLU A 13 -19.17 3.75 -31.16
N VAL A 14 -17.99 3.15 -31.04
CA VAL A 14 -17.03 3.38 -29.98
C VAL A 14 -15.83 4.08 -30.60
N VAL A 15 -15.51 5.27 -30.10
CA VAL A 15 -14.40 6.10 -30.60
C VAL A 15 -13.14 5.91 -29.75
N ALA A 16 -11.99 6.10 -30.37
CA ALA A 16 -10.68 5.98 -29.71
C ALA A 16 -10.55 6.94 -28.50
N GLY A 17 -11.15 8.14 -28.62
CA GLY A 17 -11.08 9.13 -27.56
C GLY A 17 -9.63 9.45 -27.15
N GLN A 18 -9.27 9.14 -25.89
CA GLN A 18 -7.94 9.40 -25.36
C GLN A 18 -6.97 8.21 -25.44
N VAL A 19 -7.32 7.12 -26.12
CA VAL A 19 -6.47 5.90 -26.18
C VAL A 19 -5.03 6.21 -26.59
N GLU A 20 -4.85 6.96 -27.69
CA GLU A 20 -3.51 7.32 -28.15
C GLU A 20 -2.77 8.26 -27.16
N ALA A 21 -3.47 9.18 -26.50
CA ALA A 21 -2.88 10.04 -25.49
C ALA A 21 -2.39 9.23 -24.27
N LEU A 22 -3.17 8.27 -23.83
CA LEU A 22 -2.80 7.37 -22.72
C LEU A 22 -1.58 6.49 -23.09
N ILE A 23 -1.53 5.99 -24.33
CA ILE A 23 -0.37 5.24 -24.81
C ILE A 23 0.89 6.13 -24.80
N GLN A 24 0.80 7.34 -25.32
CA GLN A 24 1.93 8.27 -25.33
C GLN A 24 2.40 8.62 -23.92
N GLN A 25 1.49 8.81 -22.99
CA GLN A 25 1.82 9.04 -21.58
C GLN A 25 2.54 7.84 -20.95
N ALA A 26 2.05 6.63 -21.18
CA ALA A 26 2.68 5.40 -20.68
C ALA A 26 4.09 5.21 -21.25
N VAL A 27 4.28 5.49 -22.55
CA VAL A 27 5.59 5.46 -23.21
C VAL A 27 6.55 6.46 -22.59
N ALA A 28 6.11 7.70 -22.40
CA ALA A 28 6.94 8.75 -21.80
C ALA A 28 7.37 8.39 -20.38
N GLN A 29 6.48 7.82 -19.59
CA GLN A 29 6.78 7.39 -18.23
C GLN A 29 7.80 6.23 -18.20
N GLN A 30 7.67 5.23 -19.07
CA GLN A 30 8.63 4.12 -19.16
C GLN A 30 10.00 4.58 -19.64
N GLN A 31 10.04 5.52 -20.61
CA GLN A 31 11.29 6.11 -21.08
C GLN A 31 12.01 6.91 -19.99
N GLN A 32 11.28 7.63 -19.13
CA GLN A 32 11.86 8.33 -17.97
C GLN A 32 12.48 7.36 -16.96
N MET A 33 11.94 6.14 -16.84
CA MET A 33 12.51 5.07 -16.00
C MET A 33 13.64 4.29 -16.68
N GLY A 34 14.07 4.70 -17.89
CA GLY A 34 15.14 4.03 -18.64
C GLY A 34 14.75 2.66 -19.23
N MET A 35 13.46 2.34 -19.29
CA MET A 35 12.97 1.07 -19.82
C MET A 35 12.59 1.21 -21.30
N PRO A 36 13.19 0.41 -22.21
CA PRO A 36 12.82 0.44 -23.61
C PRO A 36 11.43 -0.13 -23.82
N VAL A 37 10.61 0.54 -24.63
CA VAL A 37 9.27 0.09 -25.01
C VAL A 37 9.33 -0.55 -26.38
N THR A 38 8.92 -1.80 -26.49
CA THR A 38 8.87 -2.52 -27.78
C THR A 38 7.54 -2.28 -28.51
N PRO A 39 7.52 -2.35 -29.86
CA PRO A 39 6.28 -2.25 -30.63
C PRO A 39 5.21 -3.27 -30.20
N ALA A 40 5.62 -4.48 -29.83
CA ALA A 40 4.70 -5.52 -29.35
C ALA A 40 4.01 -5.13 -28.01
N GLN A 41 4.75 -4.50 -27.10
CA GLN A 41 4.19 -3.99 -25.85
C GLN A 41 3.18 -2.86 -26.09
N LEU A 42 3.48 -1.96 -27.04
CA LEU A 42 2.55 -0.89 -27.44
C LEU A 42 1.26 -1.44 -28.05
N ASP A 43 1.36 -2.45 -28.92
CA ASP A 43 0.18 -3.08 -29.51
C ASP A 43 -0.64 -3.83 -28.47
N GLN A 44 -0.01 -4.46 -27.50
CA GLN A 44 -0.70 -5.11 -26.38
C GLN A 44 -1.45 -4.07 -25.52
N GLU A 45 -0.80 -2.96 -25.16
CA GLU A 45 -1.42 -1.91 -24.36
C GLU A 45 -2.56 -1.21 -25.12
N ARG A 46 -2.38 -0.99 -26.43
CA ARG A 46 -3.44 -0.46 -27.30
C ARG A 46 -4.66 -1.37 -27.32
N ARG A 47 -4.49 -2.68 -27.50
CA ARG A 47 -5.59 -3.64 -27.46
C ARG A 47 -6.31 -3.63 -26.13
N LYS A 48 -5.57 -3.60 -25.02
CA LYS A 48 -6.13 -3.52 -23.66
C LYS A 48 -7.00 -2.27 -23.47
N LEU A 49 -6.51 -1.10 -23.89
CA LEU A 49 -7.26 0.16 -23.82
C LEU A 49 -8.50 0.15 -24.73
N ILE A 50 -8.41 -0.44 -25.90
CA ILE A 50 -9.57 -0.62 -26.81
C ILE A 50 -10.62 -1.53 -26.16
N GLU A 51 -10.24 -2.67 -25.60
CA GLU A 51 -11.16 -3.58 -24.89
C GLU A 51 -11.79 -2.87 -23.68
N GLN A 52 -11.04 -2.08 -22.95
CA GLN A 52 -11.58 -1.27 -21.85
C GLN A 52 -12.66 -0.30 -22.34
N ARG A 53 -12.44 0.40 -23.47
CA ARG A 53 -13.43 1.29 -24.09
C ARG A 53 -14.69 0.56 -24.54
N ILE A 54 -14.54 -0.64 -25.09
CA ILE A 54 -15.65 -1.50 -25.48
C ILE A 54 -16.45 -1.90 -24.24
N MET A 55 -15.78 -2.30 -23.16
CA MET A 55 -16.44 -2.64 -21.90
C MET A 55 -17.17 -1.43 -21.28
N ASP A 56 -16.54 -0.26 -21.29
CA ASP A 56 -17.18 1.00 -20.82
C ASP A 56 -18.46 1.32 -21.61
N ALA A 57 -18.46 1.06 -22.91
CA ALA A 57 -19.63 1.24 -23.75
C ALA A 57 -20.74 0.22 -23.42
N LEU A 58 -20.37 -1.05 -23.25
CA LEU A 58 -21.32 -2.11 -22.85
C LEU A 58 -21.96 -1.83 -21.49
N VAL A 59 -21.15 -1.46 -20.49
CA VAL A 59 -21.63 -1.11 -19.16
C VAL A 59 -22.56 0.09 -19.23
N ARG A 60 -22.20 1.15 -19.97
CA ARG A 60 -23.08 2.32 -20.16
C ARG A 60 -24.42 1.96 -20.82
N ASP A 61 -24.41 1.10 -21.82
CA ASP A 61 -25.64 0.65 -22.49
C ASP A 61 -26.57 -0.09 -21.53
N VAL A 62 -26.02 -1.00 -20.74
CA VAL A 62 -26.78 -1.76 -19.75
C VAL A 62 -27.28 -0.82 -18.64
N LEU A 63 -26.47 0.13 -18.19
CA LEU A 63 -26.89 1.15 -17.20
C LEU A 63 -28.04 2.04 -17.71
N ALA A 64 -27.98 2.42 -19.00
CA ALA A 64 -28.98 3.29 -19.62
C ALA A 64 -30.34 2.58 -19.78
N THR A 65 -30.35 1.26 -19.99
CA THR A 65 -31.55 0.46 -20.18
C THR A 65 -32.08 -0.21 -18.91
N SER A 66 -31.28 -0.15 -17.82
CA SER A 66 -31.61 -0.77 -16.55
C SER A 66 -32.67 0.03 -15.77
N ASP A 67 -33.58 -0.69 -15.16
CA ASP A 67 -34.59 -0.21 -14.20
C ASP A 67 -34.01 -0.03 -12.76
N VAL A 68 -32.81 -0.47 -12.52
CA VAL A 68 -32.14 -0.33 -11.23
C VAL A 68 -31.93 1.15 -10.90
N GLN A 69 -32.43 1.56 -9.75
CA GLN A 69 -32.28 2.91 -9.22
C GLN A 69 -31.34 2.91 -8.01
N VAL A 70 -30.54 3.95 -7.87
CA VAL A 70 -29.71 4.23 -6.71
C VAL A 70 -30.24 5.48 -6.04
N ALA A 71 -30.65 5.35 -4.79
CA ALA A 71 -31.15 6.49 -4.03
C ALA A 71 -30.02 7.46 -3.66
N GLU A 72 -30.28 8.77 -3.66
CA GLU A 72 -29.27 9.79 -3.30
C GLU A 72 -28.63 9.54 -1.92
N VAL A 73 -29.43 9.06 -0.96
CA VAL A 73 -28.90 8.71 0.38
C VAL A 73 -27.83 7.61 0.34
N GLN A 74 -27.84 6.73 -0.66
CA GLN A 74 -26.80 5.71 -0.83
C GLN A 74 -25.51 6.34 -1.35
N VAL A 75 -25.62 7.29 -2.29
CA VAL A 75 -24.48 8.06 -2.81
C VAL A 75 -23.84 8.87 -1.68
N ASP A 76 -24.66 9.60 -0.90
CA ASP A 76 -24.19 10.41 0.23
C ASP A 76 -23.50 9.56 1.30
N ARG A 77 -24.03 8.38 1.59
CA ARG A 77 -23.40 7.44 2.54
C ARG A 77 -22.05 6.92 2.03
N GLN A 78 -21.96 6.64 0.73
CA GLN A 78 -20.69 6.23 0.12
C GLN A 78 -19.65 7.34 0.17
N ILE A 79 -20.03 8.59 -0.11
CA ILE A 79 -19.16 9.76 0.01
C ILE A 79 -18.68 9.92 1.45
N ALA A 80 -19.58 9.85 2.43
CA ALA A 80 -19.23 9.95 3.85
C ALA A 80 -18.24 8.85 4.28
N SER A 81 -18.43 7.62 3.77
CA SER A 81 -17.52 6.50 4.02
C SER A 81 -16.13 6.74 3.41
N LEU A 82 -16.05 7.25 2.18
CA LEU A 82 -14.77 7.60 1.55
C LEU A 82 -14.05 8.70 2.32
N ILE A 83 -14.76 9.75 2.71
CA ILE A 83 -14.19 10.84 3.52
C ILE A 83 -13.62 10.33 4.83
N SER A 84 -14.31 9.41 5.52
CA SER A 84 -13.84 8.90 6.81
C SER A 84 -12.69 7.90 6.70
N ASN A 85 -12.59 7.15 5.60
CA ASN A 85 -11.63 6.06 5.46
C ASN A 85 -10.37 6.45 4.67
N GLU A 86 -10.49 7.37 3.70
CA GLU A 86 -9.42 7.69 2.76
C GLU A 86 -8.96 9.15 2.84
N TYR A 87 -9.81 10.04 3.36
CA TYR A 87 -9.53 11.46 3.45
C TYR A 87 -9.70 11.96 4.90
N ASN A 88 -8.87 12.91 5.33
CA ASN A 88 -9.04 13.57 6.63
C ASN A 88 -10.08 14.71 6.58
N GLY A 89 -11.25 14.43 5.98
CA GLY A 89 -12.34 15.38 5.86
C GLY A 89 -12.62 15.80 4.41
N GLU A 90 -13.73 16.55 4.24
CA GLU A 90 -14.23 16.99 2.93
C GLU A 90 -13.24 17.90 2.18
N GLY A 91 -12.40 18.66 2.91
CA GLY A 91 -11.38 19.53 2.32
C GLY A 91 -10.36 18.76 1.49
N GLN A 92 -9.81 17.66 2.01
CA GLN A 92 -8.87 16.83 1.27
C GLN A 92 -9.50 16.15 0.06
N LEU A 93 -10.77 15.72 0.15
CA LEU A 93 -11.48 15.21 -1.02
C LEU A 93 -11.56 16.27 -2.12
N ARG A 94 -11.91 17.53 -1.77
CA ARG A 94 -12.00 18.63 -2.75
C ARG A 94 -10.66 18.93 -3.40
N GLU A 95 -9.58 18.98 -2.63
CA GLU A 95 -8.22 19.13 -3.16
C GLU A 95 -7.85 18.02 -4.15
N ALA A 96 -8.11 16.76 -3.81
CA ALA A 96 -7.86 15.63 -4.71
C ALA A 96 -8.68 15.69 -6.00
N LEU A 97 -9.93 16.16 -5.94
CA LEU A 97 -10.76 16.37 -7.10
C LEU A 97 -10.24 17.49 -8.00
N GLU A 98 -9.77 18.61 -7.43
CA GLU A 98 -9.16 19.72 -8.16
C GLU A 98 -7.87 19.28 -8.85
N GLU A 99 -6.99 18.54 -8.16
CA GLU A 99 -5.76 17.96 -8.74
C GLU A 99 -6.07 17.04 -9.94
N SER A 100 -7.20 16.33 -9.89
CA SER A 100 -7.65 15.42 -10.94
C SER A 100 -8.47 16.12 -12.04
N ASN A 101 -8.67 17.44 -11.97
CA ASN A 101 -9.57 18.20 -12.85
C ASN A 101 -10.99 17.63 -12.91
N MET A 102 -11.50 17.13 -11.79
CA MET A 102 -12.83 16.52 -11.66
C MET A 102 -13.74 17.41 -10.81
N THR A 103 -14.95 17.69 -11.30
CA THR A 103 -15.95 18.40 -10.48
C THR A 103 -16.59 17.46 -9.46
N TYR A 104 -17.10 18.05 -8.38
CA TYR A 104 -17.84 17.27 -7.37
C TYR A 104 -19.05 16.54 -7.94
N ASP A 105 -19.77 17.16 -8.89
CA ASP A 105 -20.92 16.53 -9.56
C ASP A 105 -20.50 15.35 -10.44
N GLN A 106 -19.37 15.47 -11.15
CA GLN A 106 -18.79 14.36 -11.91
C GLN A 106 -18.39 13.19 -10.99
N PHE A 107 -17.80 13.50 -9.85
CA PHE A 107 -17.48 12.52 -8.84
C PHE A 107 -18.71 11.81 -8.29
N ARG A 108 -19.75 12.57 -7.90
CA ARG A 108 -21.03 12.01 -7.44
C ARG A 108 -21.66 11.11 -8.49
N GLU A 109 -21.68 11.55 -9.75
CA GLU A 109 -22.26 10.76 -10.84
C GLU A 109 -21.47 9.48 -11.09
N GLY A 110 -20.12 9.53 -11.01
CA GLY A 110 -19.26 8.36 -11.06
C GLY A 110 -19.60 7.34 -9.97
N LEU A 111 -19.75 7.78 -8.73
CA LEU A 111 -20.17 6.93 -7.60
C LEU A 111 -21.56 6.36 -7.80
N ARG A 112 -22.52 7.15 -8.28
CA ARG A 112 -23.88 6.67 -8.58
C ARG A 112 -23.84 5.56 -9.63
N MET A 113 -23.06 5.73 -10.71
CA MET A 113 -22.89 4.70 -11.73
C MET A 113 -22.24 3.44 -11.15
N GLN A 114 -21.21 3.59 -10.32
CA GLN A 114 -20.55 2.46 -9.66
C GLN A 114 -21.54 1.68 -8.77
N LEU A 115 -22.32 2.38 -7.94
CA LEU A 115 -23.35 1.78 -7.09
C LEU A 115 -24.45 1.09 -7.93
N LYS A 116 -24.83 1.67 -9.07
CA LYS A 116 -25.80 1.09 -9.99
C LYS A 116 -25.28 -0.22 -10.61
N VAL A 117 -24.01 -0.26 -11.04
CA VAL A 117 -23.35 -1.48 -11.52
C VAL A 117 -23.37 -2.56 -10.44
N MET A 118 -22.97 -2.21 -9.21
CA MET A 118 -22.96 -3.15 -8.08
C MET A 118 -24.35 -3.71 -7.79
N ALA A 119 -25.39 -2.88 -7.80
CA ALA A 119 -26.76 -3.31 -7.60
C ALA A 119 -27.25 -4.24 -8.73
N MET A 120 -26.87 -3.98 -9.97
CA MET A 120 -27.16 -4.86 -11.11
C MET A 120 -26.45 -6.20 -10.99
N VAL A 121 -25.17 -6.18 -10.66
CA VAL A 121 -24.39 -7.41 -10.43
C VAL A 121 -25.01 -8.24 -9.31
N GLN A 122 -25.42 -7.60 -8.22
CA GLN A 122 -26.06 -8.26 -7.09
C GLN A 122 -27.44 -8.84 -7.47
N ARG A 123 -28.19 -8.17 -8.35
CA ARG A 123 -29.47 -8.67 -8.88
C ARG A 123 -29.27 -9.88 -9.79
N ASP A 124 -28.30 -9.79 -10.69
CA ASP A 124 -28.09 -10.77 -11.76
C ASP A 124 -27.26 -11.99 -11.31
N MET A 125 -26.57 -11.87 -10.20
CA MET A 125 -25.69 -12.90 -9.65
C MET A 125 -25.90 -13.08 -8.14
N THR A 126 -25.92 -14.33 -7.68
CA THR A 126 -26.07 -14.63 -6.26
C THR A 126 -24.72 -14.44 -5.55
N LEU A 127 -24.65 -13.46 -4.65
CA LEU A 127 -23.50 -13.30 -3.77
C LEU A 127 -23.54 -14.35 -2.65
N VAL A 128 -22.57 -15.23 -2.63
CA VAL A 128 -22.35 -16.18 -1.54
C VAL A 128 -21.34 -15.57 -0.57
N THR A 129 -21.77 -15.28 0.66
CA THR A 129 -20.88 -14.79 1.71
C THR A 129 -20.00 -15.92 2.25
N SER A 130 -18.82 -15.55 2.74
CA SER A 130 -17.90 -16.51 3.36
C SER A 130 -18.48 -17.13 4.63
N THR A 131 -18.13 -18.36 4.87
CA THR A 131 -18.46 -19.08 6.10
C THR A 131 -17.26 -19.09 7.05
N VAL A 132 -17.53 -19.34 8.34
CA VAL A 132 -16.47 -19.53 9.34
C VAL A 132 -15.56 -20.70 8.99
N ALA A 133 -16.12 -21.78 8.40
CA ALA A 133 -15.36 -22.96 7.98
C ALA A 133 -14.34 -22.61 6.86
N GLU A 134 -14.73 -21.78 5.88
CA GLU A 134 -13.84 -21.31 4.83
C GLU A 134 -12.74 -20.40 5.37
N ALA A 135 -13.08 -19.51 6.29
CA ALA A 135 -12.09 -18.67 6.97
C ALA A 135 -11.10 -19.50 7.78
N GLN A 136 -11.56 -20.55 8.47
CA GLN A 136 -10.70 -21.47 9.21
C GLN A 136 -9.76 -22.24 8.29
N GLN A 137 -10.27 -22.69 7.14
CA GLN A 137 -9.46 -23.37 6.13
C GLN A 137 -8.40 -22.43 5.54
N TYR A 138 -8.77 -21.19 5.22
CA TYR A 138 -7.84 -20.17 4.75
C TYR A 138 -6.72 -19.93 5.76
N TYR A 139 -7.07 -19.69 7.02
CA TYR A 139 -6.12 -19.51 8.11
C TYR A 139 -5.15 -20.68 8.24
N THR A 140 -5.67 -21.92 8.19
CA THR A 140 -4.86 -23.13 8.32
C THR A 140 -3.85 -23.26 7.18
N ASN A 141 -4.30 -22.97 5.96
CA ASN A 141 -3.46 -23.09 4.76
C ASN A 141 -2.43 -21.95 4.61
N ASN A 142 -2.72 -20.79 5.22
CA ASN A 142 -1.90 -19.56 5.09
C ASN A 142 -1.39 -19.09 6.46
N ARG A 143 -1.12 -20.00 7.39
CA ARG A 143 -0.76 -19.67 8.78
C ARG A 143 0.46 -18.78 8.91
N ALA A 144 1.39 -18.86 7.96
CA ALA A 144 2.58 -18.01 7.91
C ALA A 144 2.27 -16.52 7.69
N ASP A 145 1.18 -16.21 6.97
CA ASP A 145 0.76 -14.83 6.69
C ASP A 145 0.29 -14.09 7.95
N PHE A 146 -0.03 -14.85 9.02
CA PHE A 146 -0.48 -14.34 10.30
C PHE A 146 0.62 -14.34 11.37
N ALA A 147 1.88 -14.55 10.95
CA ALA A 147 3.02 -14.51 11.84
C ALA A 147 3.52 -13.07 12.00
N PHE A 148 3.64 -12.66 13.25
CA PHE A 148 4.29 -11.40 13.62
C PHE A 148 5.71 -11.70 14.09
N PRO A 149 6.73 -11.06 13.50
CA PRO A 149 8.11 -11.24 13.94
C PRO A 149 8.30 -10.68 15.36
N GLU A 150 9.40 -11.03 15.98
CA GLU A 150 9.83 -10.40 17.21
C GLU A 150 10.06 -8.89 16.94
N GLN A 151 9.56 -8.04 17.85
CA GLN A 151 9.70 -6.58 17.77
C GLN A 151 10.40 -6.06 19.02
N ALA A 152 11.21 -4.99 18.83
CA ALA A 152 11.83 -4.27 19.92
C ALA A 152 11.72 -2.76 19.69
N THR A 153 11.32 -2.00 20.72
CA THR A 153 11.38 -0.53 20.69
C THR A 153 12.77 -0.08 21.13
N VAL A 154 13.45 0.64 20.25
CA VAL A 154 14.88 0.91 20.35
C VAL A 154 15.16 2.40 20.33
N ALA A 155 16.07 2.85 21.19
CA ALA A 155 16.78 4.10 21.06
C ALA A 155 18.27 3.82 20.86
N HIS A 156 18.98 4.70 20.13
CA HIS A 156 20.41 4.55 19.92
C HIS A 156 21.20 5.85 20.05
N ILE A 157 22.49 5.72 20.32
CA ILE A 157 23.50 6.79 20.21
C ILE A 157 24.49 6.34 19.16
N LEU A 158 24.67 7.12 18.10
CA LEU A 158 25.67 6.89 17.06
C LEU A 158 26.81 7.88 17.20
N LEU A 159 28.04 7.39 17.25
CA LEU A 159 29.23 8.15 16.90
C LEU A 159 29.74 7.66 15.53
N ALA A 160 29.55 8.50 14.52
CA ALA A 160 29.89 8.17 13.14
C ALA A 160 31.44 8.03 12.96
N VAL A 161 31.83 7.02 12.23
CA VAL A 161 33.22 6.80 11.85
C VAL A 161 33.28 6.47 10.36
N PRO A 162 34.02 7.24 9.55
CA PRO A 162 34.10 6.98 8.13
C PRO A 162 34.83 5.64 7.86
N PRO A 163 34.55 4.95 6.73
CA PRO A 163 35.10 3.63 6.44
C PRO A 163 36.64 3.58 6.39
N ASN A 164 37.30 4.71 6.11
CA ASN A 164 38.75 4.84 6.02
C ASN A 164 39.39 5.52 7.25
N ALA A 165 38.71 5.50 8.39
CA ALA A 165 39.18 6.10 9.62
C ALA A 165 40.46 5.42 10.10
N THR A 166 41.39 6.21 10.68
CA THR A 166 42.61 5.69 11.28
C THR A 166 42.30 4.90 12.56
N THR A 167 43.20 3.98 12.91
CA THR A 167 43.12 3.22 14.19
C THR A 167 43.01 4.16 15.40
N ALA A 168 43.72 5.29 15.36
CA ALA A 168 43.65 6.29 16.42
C ALA A 168 42.26 6.94 16.56
N THR A 169 41.60 7.26 15.42
CA THR A 169 40.23 7.79 15.40
C THR A 169 39.25 6.78 15.97
N ILE A 170 39.34 5.52 15.54
CA ILE A 170 38.52 4.42 16.05
C ILE A 170 38.67 4.28 17.56
N ALA A 171 39.92 4.21 18.05
CA ALA A 171 40.22 4.06 19.49
C ALA A 171 39.63 5.23 20.32
N LYS A 172 39.77 6.46 19.82
CA LYS A 172 39.14 7.66 20.45
C LYS A 172 37.67 7.57 20.52
N THR A 173 36.98 7.15 19.43
CA THR A 173 35.55 6.99 19.37
C THR A 173 35.06 5.92 20.35
N LEU A 174 35.71 4.77 20.40
CA LEU A 174 35.37 3.70 21.34
C LEU A 174 35.58 4.12 22.80
N THR A 175 36.62 4.88 23.09
CA THR A 175 36.86 5.45 24.44
C THR A 175 35.70 6.40 24.79
N ARG A 176 35.32 7.27 23.86
CA ARG A 176 34.19 8.20 24.09
C ARG A 176 32.86 7.50 24.35
N LEU A 177 32.55 6.43 23.59
CA LEU A 177 31.35 5.63 23.83
C LEU A 177 31.34 4.94 25.19
N ARG A 178 32.50 4.45 25.65
CA ARG A 178 32.63 3.89 27.01
C ARG A 178 32.34 4.94 28.07
N GLU A 179 32.86 6.17 27.93
CA GLU A 179 32.57 7.27 28.85
C GLU A 179 31.08 7.58 28.89
N ILE A 180 30.41 7.75 27.72
CA ILE A 180 28.99 8.00 27.59
C ILE A 180 28.19 6.88 28.27
N ARG A 181 28.55 5.62 27.99
CA ARG A 181 27.91 4.47 28.64
C ARG A 181 28.06 4.50 30.16
N GLN A 182 29.23 4.92 30.69
CA GLN A 182 29.41 5.09 32.13
C GLN A 182 28.55 6.21 32.72
N GLU A 183 28.40 7.33 32.02
CA GLU A 183 27.49 8.41 32.43
C GLU A 183 26.05 7.91 32.54
N ILE A 184 25.59 7.13 31.53
CA ILE A 184 24.26 6.52 31.55
C ILE A 184 24.12 5.54 32.73
N LYS A 185 25.10 4.68 32.95
CA LYS A 185 25.09 3.74 34.10
C LYS A 185 25.11 4.43 35.47
N LYS A 186 25.64 5.66 35.56
CA LYS A 186 25.63 6.50 36.76
C LYS A 186 24.34 7.28 36.95
N GLY A 187 23.37 7.14 36.03
CA GLY A 187 22.02 7.71 36.17
C GLY A 187 21.66 8.78 35.16
N MET A 188 22.54 9.13 34.19
CA MET A 188 22.12 10.00 33.09
C MET A 188 21.04 9.32 32.25
N PRO A 189 19.86 9.94 32.01
CA PRO A 189 18.87 9.35 31.12
C PRO A 189 19.40 9.13 29.71
N PHE A 190 19.13 7.95 29.11
CA PHE A 190 19.63 7.63 27.78
C PHE A 190 19.22 8.68 26.74
N ALA A 191 17.98 9.17 26.80
CA ALA A 191 17.48 10.20 25.89
C ALA A 191 18.24 11.53 25.99
N GLU A 192 18.72 11.89 27.21
CA GLU A 192 19.57 13.07 27.43
C GLU A 192 20.97 12.85 26.83
N ALA A 193 21.56 11.69 27.09
CA ALA A 193 22.83 11.29 26.48
C ALA A 193 22.75 11.29 24.96
N ALA A 194 21.67 10.79 24.37
CA ALA A 194 21.47 10.79 22.93
C ALA A 194 21.38 12.22 22.36
N ARG A 195 20.62 13.13 22.99
CA ARG A 195 20.56 14.55 22.56
C ARG A 195 21.93 15.22 22.62
N LYS A 196 22.71 14.89 23.60
CA LYS A 196 24.02 15.54 23.88
C LYS A 196 25.14 15.01 22.99
N TYR A 197 25.15 13.72 22.69
CA TYR A 197 26.31 13.03 22.13
C TYR A 197 26.06 12.37 20.78
N SER A 198 24.82 11.98 20.44
CA SER A 198 24.53 11.26 19.21
C SER A 198 24.67 12.15 17.99
N GLN A 199 25.27 11.59 16.95
CA GLN A 199 25.44 12.20 15.63
C GLN A 199 24.38 11.73 14.63
N ASP A 200 23.40 10.95 15.08
CA ASP A 200 22.28 10.53 14.27
C ASP A 200 21.12 11.56 14.30
N SER A 201 20.35 11.60 13.25
CA SER A 201 19.18 12.51 13.13
C SER A 201 18.11 12.27 14.22
N SER A 202 18.06 11.07 14.79
CA SER A 202 17.18 10.73 15.93
C SER A 202 17.62 11.38 17.25
N ALA A 203 18.80 11.99 17.35
CA ALA A 203 19.33 12.61 18.56
C ALA A 203 18.33 13.59 19.21
N ALA A 204 17.68 14.46 18.42
CA ALA A 204 16.69 15.42 18.88
C ALA A 204 15.48 14.74 19.59
N ARG A 205 15.14 13.52 19.18
CA ARG A 205 14.08 12.68 19.76
C ARG A 205 14.63 11.73 20.86
N GLY A 206 15.80 12.02 21.43
CA GLY A 206 16.43 11.17 22.44
C GLY A 206 16.98 9.85 21.89
N GLY A 207 17.32 9.81 20.61
CA GLY A 207 17.84 8.63 19.92
C GLY A 207 16.76 7.60 19.53
N LEU A 208 15.48 7.91 19.71
CA LEU A 208 14.37 6.96 19.46
C LEU A 208 14.26 6.65 17.96
N LEU A 209 14.42 5.36 17.62
CA LEU A 209 14.18 4.80 16.28
C LEU A 209 12.74 4.28 16.11
N GLY A 210 12.08 3.91 17.22
CA GLY A 210 10.77 3.30 17.24
C GLY A 210 10.81 1.78 17.37
N ALA A 211 9.72 1.11 16.96
CA ALA A 211 9.64 -0.34 16.95
C ALA A 211 10.33 -0.89 15.70
N LEU A 212 11.25 -1.83 15.91
CA LEU A 212 11.98 -2.53 14.86
C LEU A 212 11.57 -4.00 14.84
N ASP A 213 11.37 -4.55 13.65
CA ASP A 213 11.13 -5.97 13.45
C ASP A 213 12.45 -6.73 13.33
N ARG A 214 12.48 -7.96 13.85
CA ARG A 214 13.68 -8.84 13.76
C ARG A 214 14.13 -9.06 12.31
N ASN A 215 13.20 -9.03 11.35
CA ASN A 215 13.45 -9.28 9.93
C ASN A 215 13.57 -8.00 9.09
N GLN A 216 13.83 -6.85 9.70
CA GLN A 216 13.92 -5.57 9.00
C GLN A 216 15.18 -5.50 8.14
N ALA A 217 15.05 -5.74 6.85
CA ALA A 217 16.15 -5.86 5.90
C ALA A 217 16.97 -4.57 5.67
N GLU A 218 16.45 -3.42 6.08
CA GLU A 218 17.08 -2.11 5.88
C GLU A 218 18.18 -1.83 6.92
N LEU A 219 18.24 -2.61 8.01
CA LEU A 219 19.22 -2.45 9.08
C LEU A 219 20.29 -3.54 9.01
N PRO A 220 21.54 -3.20 9.34
CA PRO A 220 22.62 -4.19 9.38
C PRO A 220 22.34 -5.32 10.37
N GLU A 221 22.60 -6.56 9.96
CA GLU A 221 22.38 -7.75 10.81
C GLU A 221 23.06 -7.65 12.20
N PRO A 222 24.34 -7.17 12.32
CA PRO A 222 24.96 -6.99 13.64
C PRO A 222 24.20 -6.02 14.56
N PHE A 223 23.53 -5.02 13.99
CA PHE A 223 22.72 -4.08 14.75
C PHE A 223 21.45 -4.76 15.26
N LEU A 224 20.72 -5.49 14.39
CA LEU A 224 19.53 -6.24 14.77
C LEU A 224 19.85 -7.32 15.81
N ASP A 225 20.94 -8.06 15.65
CA ASP A 225 21.39 -9.05 16.61
C ASP A 225 21.62 -8.44 17.99
N ALA A 226 22.29 -7.31 18.05
CA ALA A 226 22.51 -6.60 19.31
C ALA A 226 21.20 -6.10 19.94
N VAL A 227 20.25 -5.60 19.13
CA VAL A 227 18.94 -5.16 19.60
C VAL A 227 18.19 -6.31 20.26
N PHE A 228 18.08 -7.45 19.56
CA PHE A 228 17.27 -8.56 20.04
C PHE A 228 17.93 -9.39 21.13
N ALA A 229 19.27 -9.39 21.21
CA ALA A 229 20.00 -10.00 22.32
C ALA A 229 20.04 -9.13 23.59
N ALA A 230 19.91 -7.81 23.48
CA ALA A 230 20.04 -6.90 24.61
C ALA A 230 18.89 -7.07 25.62
N PRO A 231 19.16 -6.96 26.94
CA PRO A 231 18.11 -6.92 27.94
C PRO A 231 17.34 -5.59 27.90
N LEU A 232 16.10 -5.60 28.40
CA LEU A 232 15.27 -4.39 28.55
C LEU A 232 15.91 -3.41 29.54
N SER A 233 15.72 -2.12 29.27
CA SER A 233 16.08 -1.00 30.14
C SER A 233 17.57 -1.00 30.53
N ASN A 234 18.41 -1.49 29.65
CA ASN A 234 19.86 -1.47 29.86
C ASN A 234 20.58 -0.97 28.60
N VAL A 235 21.66 -0.19 28.81
CA VAL A 235 22.52 0.25 27.70
C VAL A 235 23.45 -0.89 27.28
N THR A 236 23.51 -1.17 25.98
CA THR A 236 24.34 -2.25 25.43
C THR A 236 25.85 -1.98 25.55
N GLU A 237 26.65 -2.98 25.25
CA GLU A 237 28.02 -2.78 24.80
C GLU A 237 28.02 -2.07 23.45
N THR A 238 29.18 -1.64 23.00
CA THR A 238 29.33 -0.95 21.70
C THR A 238 29.04 -1.91 20.55
N VAL A 239 28.18 -1.49 19.63
CA VAL A 239 27.82 -2.21 18.40
C VAL A 239 28.46 -1.50 17.21
N ALA A 240 29.18 -2.22 16.39
CA ALA A 240 29.81 -1.69 15.18
C ALA A 240 28.89 -1.90 13.95
N THR A 241 28.81 -0.88 13.10
CA THR A 241 28.20 -0.94 11.77
C THR A 241 29.07 -0.19 10.76
N ASP A 242 28.71 -0.20 9.51
CA ASP A 242 29.35 0.59 8.45
C ASP A 242 29.22 2.12 8.65
N ARG A 243 28.25 2.58 9.44
CA ARG A 243 28.07 3.99 9.80
C ARG A 243 28.93 4.46 10.97
N GLY A 244 29.47 3.54 11.76
CA GLY A 244 30.26 3.83 12.96
C GLY A 244 29.87 2.92 14.13
N TYR A 245 29.91 3.47 15.33
CA TYR A 245 29.70 2.72 16.57
C TYR A 245 28.47 3.22 17.33
N HIS A 246 27.70 2.28 17.85
CA HIS A 246 26.42 2.54 18.51
C HIS A 246 26.39 2.07 19.95
N LEU A 247 25.65 2.79 20.79
CA LEU A 247 25.05 2.28 22.02
C LEU A 247 23.56 2.15 21.80
N LEU A 248 22.96 1.05 22.23
CA LEU A 248 21.54 0.77 22.09
C LEU A 248 20.86 0.75 23.45
N TYR A 249 19.60 1.12 23.49
CA TYR A 249 18.76 1.06 24.67
C TYR A 249 17.39 0.54 24.26
N ILE A 250 16.97 -0.58 24.83
CA ILE A 250 15.74 -1.27 24.49
C ILE A 250 14.69 -0.97 25.54
N THR A 251 13.59 -0.35 25.15
CA THR A 251 12.51 0.05 26.05
C THR A 251 11.38 -0.97 26.12
N ASP A 252 11.14 -1.73 25.03
CA ASP A 252 10.09 -2.73 24.95
C ASP A 252 10.49 -3.86 24.01
N LYS A 253 9.99 -5.07 24.26
CA LYS A 253 10.13 -6.24 23.40
C LYS A 253 8.82 -7.00 23.31
N LYS A 254 8.43 -7.35 22.11
CA LYS A 254 7.29 -8.21 21.83
C LYS A 254 7.82 -9.49 21.18
N PRO A 255 7.56 -10.66 21.75
CA PRO A 255 8.01 -11.93 21.17
C PRO A 255 7.34 -12.19 19.83
N ALA A 256 7.99 -12.94 18.96
CA ALA A 256 7.39 -13.48 17.77
C ALA A 256 6.14 -14.30 18.14
N ARG A 257 5.06 -14.09 17.39
CA ARG A 257 3.80 -14.83 17.60
C ARG A 257 3.07 -15.05 16.28
N THR A 258 2.20 -16.02 16.25
CA THR A 258 1.19 -16.14 15.20
C THR A 258 -0.15 -15.71 15.77
N ALA A 259 -0.86 -14.81 15.09
CA ALA A 259 -2.20 -14.42 15.49
C ALA A 259 -3.12 -15.66 15.57
N GLY A 260 -3.95 -15.74 16.59
CA GLY A 260 -4.96 -16.79 16.70
C GLY A 260 -6.07 -16.60 15.67
N PHE A 261 -6.75 -17.69 15.28
CA PHE A 261 -7.85 -17.61 14.30
C PHE A 261 -8.92 -16.58 14.70
N ASP A 262 -9.32 -16.57 15.96
CA ASP A 262 -10.38 -15.64 16.43
C ASP A 262 -9.98 -14.17 16.32
N GLU A 263 -8.66 -13.87 16.37
CA GLU A 263 -8.12 -12.53 16.23
C GLU A 263 -8.24 -12.01 14.79
N VAL A 264 -8.06 -12.88 13.79
CA VAL A 264 -8.01 -12.54 12.36
C VAL A 264 -9.22 -13.00 11.55
N LYS A 265 -10.14 -13.74 12.18
CA LYS A 265 -11.31 -14.34 11.53
C LYS A 265 -12.12 -13.33 10.71
N GLN A 266 -12.43 -12.17 11.26
CA GLN A 266 -13.24 -11.17 10.58
C GLN A 266 -12.51 -10.58 9.36
N GLU A 267 -11.22 -10.33 9.48
CA GLU A 267 -10.37 -9.86 8.39
C GLU A 267 -10.31 -10.88 7.25
N ILE A 268 -10.12 -12.16 7.58
CA ILE A 268 -10.12 -13.26 6.60
C ILE A 268 -11.46 -13.34 5.88
N MET A 269 -12.57 -13.30 6.61
CA MET A 269 -13.93 -13.36 6.03
C MET A 269 -14.16 -12.17 5.09
N GLN A 270 -13.78 -10.97 5.49
CA GLN A 270 -13.90 -9.78 4.64
C GLN A 270 -13.03 -9.88 3.37
N GLY A 271 -11.81 -10.43 3.49
CA GLY A 271 -10.92 -10.68 2.35
C GLY A 271 -11.51 -11.67 1.36
N ILE A 272 -12.07 -12.79 1.82
CA ILE A 272 -12.77 -13.79 0.99
C ILE A 272 -13.97 -13.15 0.28
N ASP A 273 -14.80 -12.41 1.01
CA ASP A 273 -15.98 -11.76 0.45
C ASP A 273 -15.63 -10.69 -0.58
N LEU A 274 -14.54 -9.94 -0.35
CA LEU A 274 -14.03 -8.98 -1.33
C LEU A 274 -13.55 -9.68 -2.61
N GLY A 275 -12.80 -10.77 -2.48
CA GLY A 275 -12.37 -11.58 -3.62
C GLY A 275 -13.55 -12.14 -4.43
N ARG A 276 -14.58 -12.64 -3.74
CA ARG A 276 -15.82 -13.13 -4.38
C ARG A 276 -16.56 -12.02 -5.13
N ARG A 277 -16.66 -10.83 -4.54
CA ARG A 277 -17.27 -9.67 -5.24
C ARG A 277 -16.50 -9.29 -6.49
N GLN A 278 -15.17 -9.26 -6.44
CA GLN A 278 -14.33 -8.98 -7.60
C GLN A 278 -14.51 -10.04 -8.70
N GLN A 279 -14.51 -11.32 -8.32
CA GLN A 279 -14.74 -12.43 -9.26
C GLN A 279 -16.13 -12.34 -9.89
N MET A 280 -17.15 -12.00 -9.11
CA MET A 280 -18.53 -11.84 -9.59
C MET A 280 -18.64 -10.69 -10.59
N LEU A 281 -17.97 -9.56 -10.32
CA LEU A 281 -17.88 -8.44 -11.27
C LEU A 281 -17.21 -8.85 -12.59
N GLN A 282 -16.11 -9.59 -12.52
CA GLN A 282 -15.41 -10.08 -13.70
C GLN A 282 -16.31 -11.04 -14.52
N GLN A 283 -16.97 -11.98 -13.87
CA GLN A 283 -17.88 -12.91 -14.54
C GLN A 283 -19.08 -12.19 -15.18
N TRP A 284 -19.63 -11.18 -14.49
CA TRP A 284 -20.70 -10.36 -15.05
C TRP A 284 -20.23 -9.58 -16.28
N ALA A 285 -19.07 -8.92 -16.20
CA ALA A 285 -18.46 -8.22 -17.32
C ALA A 285 -18.18 -9.16 -18.50
N GLN A 286 -17.66 -10.35 -18.22
CA GLN A 286 -17.42 -11.36 -19.26
C GLN A 286 -18.72 -11.78 -19.96
N LYS A 287 -19.79 -12.02 -19.21
CA LYS A 287 -21.11 -12.32 -19.79
C LYS A 287 -21.64 -11.18 -20.70
N LEU A 288 -21.45 -9.92 -20.26
CA LEU A 288 -21.79 -8.78 -21.12
C LEU A 288 -21.00 -8.79 -22.42
N ARG A 289 -19.69 -9.10 -22.34
CA ARG A 289 -18.80 -9.15 -23.51
C ARG A 289 -19.15 -10.28 -24.45
N GLU A 290 -19.47 -11.48 -23.95
CA GLU A 290 -19.84 -12.67 -24.73
C GLU A 290 -21.18 -12.48 -25.47
N ASN A 291 -22.13 -11.77 -24.85
CA ASN A 291 -23.43 -11.49 -25.43
C ASN A 291 -23.43 -10.29 -26.40
N ALA A 292 -22.32 -9.56 -26.49
CA ALA A 292 -22.21 -8.39 -27.34
C ALA A 292 -21.74 -8.71 -28.75
N THR A 293 -22.32 -8.04 -29.74
CA THR A 293 -21.79 -8.02 -31.10
C THR A 293 -20.76 -6.92 -31.22
N VAL A 294 -19.48 -7.28 -31.40
CA VAL A 294 -18.38 -6.32 -31.53
C VAL A 294 -17.71 -6.47 -32.89
N ILE A 295 -17.68 -5.39 -33.66
CA ILE A 295 -17.04 -5.30 -34.97
C ILE A 295 -15.92 -4.28 -34.88
N TYR A 296 -14.67 -4.72 -34.91
CA TYR A 296 -13.52 -3.84 -34.92
C TYR A 296 -13.39 -3.10 -36.25
N LYS A 297 -13.09 -1.82 -36.21
CA LYS A 297 -12.74 -1.04 -37.40
C LYS A 297 -11.22 -1.08 -37.58
N LYS A 298 -10.80 -1.23 -38.85
CA LYS A 298 -9.39 -1.20 -39.23
C LYS A 298 -8.87 0.22 -39.31
#